data_1c67bf6be22d116dbf961066e58112c7
#
_entry.id   1c67bf6be22d116dbf961066e58112c7
#
_cell.length_a   1.000
_cell.length_b   1.000
_cell.length_c   1.000
_cell.angle_alpha   90.00
_cell.angle_beta   90.00
_cell.angle_gamma   90.00
#
_symmetry.space_group_name_H-M   'P 1'
#
loop_
_entity.id
_entity.type
_entity.pdbx_description
1 polymer ?
#
loop_
_entity_poly.entity_id
_entity_poly.type
_entity_poly.pdbx_seq_one_letter_code
_entity_poly.pdbx_strand_id
1 'polypeptide(L)'
;MPDSVSPASAVPMNTPEICVVIPAYRAAQFIGKAIDSALSQTDVALEVIVVDDHCPDDTHAAVTARYGHVANLSVVRLDRNGGPSAARNAGFAAARAPWIAVLDADDAFEPGRLRHLLDVAGAFAADMVADNVRFLDEAQAASSPPQIRAIRSATEIDRHAFVAAARPFNQDMDYGLLKPMFRRQFLEDHAIRYDPAIRHGEDFKMYFDAMLCGAKFVITPQPGYVWTLRTSGKSQTTVDYTAQIAMSASLAKRSDVVDDGRLVSLLHDRQQALGRLETLNGFRHAVQSGKRVQAIRLFLGHPFIVRQYAGHAIRKVARLIR
;
A
#
# COMPACT_ATOMS: atom_id res chain seq x y z
N MET A 1 -12.61 63.90 1.89
CA MET A 1 -11.91 62.82 2.58
C MET A 1 -12.50 61.52 2.04
N PRO A 2 -11.82 60.77 1.17
CA PRO A 2 -12.33 59.45 0.77
C PRO A 2 -11.87 58.41 1.78
N ASP A 3 -12.81 57.55 2.15
CA ASP A 3 -12.67 56.45 3.10
C ASP A 3 -11.60 55.45 2.65
N SER A 4 -10.64 55.20 3.54
CA SER A 4 -9.63 54.16 3.37
C SER A 4 -10.26 52.80 3.55
N VAL A 5 -10.45 52.08 2.44
CA VAL A 5 -10.78 50.65 2.47
C VAL A 5 -9.55 49.90 2.97
N SER A 6 -9.66 49.38 4.19
CA SER A 6 -8.68 48.50 4.80
C SER A 6 -8.57 47.21 3.93
N PRO A 7 -7.37 46.71 3.57
CA PRO A 7 -7.28 45.46 2.83
C PRO A 7 -7.80 44.31 3.69
N ALA A 8 -8.72 43.53 3.13
CA ALA A 8 -9.22 42.30 3.75
C ALA A 8 -8.03 41.46 4.21
N SER A 9 -7.98 41.16 5.52
CA SER A 9 -6.98 40.27 6.11
C SER A 9 -7.05 38.90 5.39
N ALA A 10 -5.96 38.56 4.69
CA ALA A 10 -5.80 37.21 4.15
C ALA A 10 -5.98 36.22 5.30
N VAL A 11 -6.98 35.36 5.20
CA VAL A 11 -7.17 34.21 6.10
C VAL A 11 -5.83 33.46 6.10
N PRO A 12 -5.19 33.22 7.26
CA PRO A 12 -3.96 32.48 7.28
C PRO A 12 -4.24 31.11 6.67
N MET A 13 -3.56 30.77 5.56
CA MET A 13 -3.60 29.42 5.00
C MET A 13 -3.07 28.50 6.10
N ASN A 14 -3.96 27.72 6.70
CA ASN A 14 -3.59 26.76 7.73
C ASN A 14 -2.46 25.89 7.16
N THR A 15 -1.30 25.89 7.82
CA THR A 15 -0.18 25.04 7.40
C THR A 15 -0.67 23.59 7.36
N PRO A 16 -0.54 22.85 6.25
CA PRO A 16 -1.05 21.51 6.17
C PRO A 16 -0.36 20.59 7.18
N GLU A 17 -1.15 19.76 7.86
CA GLU A 17 -0.66 18.75 8.79
C GLU A 17 -0.30 17.46 8.05
N ILE A 18 -1.07 17.12 7.00
CA ILE A 18 -0.88 15.90 6.21
C ILE A 18 -0.91 16.24 4.71
N CYS A 19 0.03 15.67 3.97
CA CYS A 19 0.03 15.59 2.52
C CYS A 19 -0.51 14.23 2.08
N VAL A 20 -1.59 14.21 1.30
CA VAL A 20 -2.06 12.99 0.64
C VAL A 20 -1.48 12.93 -0.76
N VAL A 21 -0.64 11.92 -1.03
CA VAL A 21 -0.03 11.66 -2.34
C VAL A 21 -0.82 10.58 -3.07
N ILE A 22 -1.33 10.93 -4.26
CA ILE A 22 -2.13 10.04 -5.11
C ILE A 22 -1.37 9.78 -6.42
N PRO A 23 -0.62 8.66 -6.55
CA PRO A 23 0.01 8.30 -7.81
C PRO A 23 -1.05 7.84 -8.81
N ALA A 24 -1.04 8.39 -10.03
CA ALA A 24 -2.05 8.13 -11.03
C ALA A 24 -1.43 7.67 -12.36
N TYR A 25 -1.92 6.54 -12.89
CA TYR A 25 -1.63 6.07 -14.24
C TYR A 25 -2.83 5.35 -14.82
N ARG A 26 -3.38 5.88 -15.94
CA ARG A 26 -4.62 5.37 -16.58
C ARG A 26 -5.77 5.30 -15.58
N ALA A 27 -6.03 6.40 -14.90
CA ALA A 27 -6.95 6.45 -13.77
C ALA A 27 -8.20 7.33 -14.00
N ALA A 28 -8.42 7.82 -15.22
CA ALA A 28 -9.45 8.80 -15.53
C ALA A 28 -10.86 8.41 -15.02
N GLN A 29 -11.20 7.11 -15.04
CA GLN A 29 -12.52 6.63 -14.67
C GLN A 29 -12.76 6.51 -13.16
N PHE A 30 -11.71 6.51 -12.33
CA PHE A 30 -11.85 6.16 -10.90
C PHE A 30 -11.14 7.09 -9.94
N ILE A 31 -10.15 7.86 -10.39
CA ILE A 31 -9.35 8.74 -9.54
C ILE A 31 -10.20 9.77 -8.77
N GLY A 32 -11.37 10.14 -9.31
CA GLY A 32 -12.28 11.07 -8.64
C GLY A 32 -12.72 10.57 -7.26
N LYS A 33 -13.00 9.26 -7.11
CA LYS A 33 -13.36 8.66 -5.82
C LYS A 33 -12.23 8.79 -4.79
N ALA A 34 -10.99 8.53 -5.21
CA ALA A 34 -9.81 8.67 -4.35
C ALA A 34 -9.65 10.12 -3.89
N ILE A 35 -9.69 11.08 -4.82
CA ILE A 35 -9.57 12.51 -4.50
C ILE A 35 -10.70 12.97 -3.59
N ASP A 36 -11.97 12.63 -3.90
CA ASP A 36 -13.11 13.01 -3.08
C ASP A 36 -12.98 12.44 -1.66
N SER A 37 -12.50 11.19 -1.49
CA SER A 37 -12.30 10.60 -0.17
C SER A 37 -11.18 11.27 0.62
N ALA A 38 -10.13 11.77 -0.03
CA ALA A 38 -9.08 12.54 0.59
C ALA A 38 -9.57 13.94 1.00
N LEU A 39 -10.26 14.65 0.09
CA LEU A 39 -10.78 16.00 0.36
C LEU A 39 -11.90 16.02 1.40
N SER A 40 -12.61 14.91 1.61
CA SER A 40 -13.67 14.78 2.62
C SER A 40 -13.17 14.49 4.04
N GLN A 41 -11.85 14.35 4.24
CA GLN A 41 -11.31 14.18 5.58
C GLN A 41 -11.50 15.45 6.41
N THR A 42 -12.07 15.31 7.60
CA THR A 42 -12.35 16.40 8.54
C THR A 42 -11.32 16.44 9.66
N ASP A 43 -11.30 17.56 10.39
CA ASP A 43 -10.50 17.76 11.59
C ASP A 43 -8.97 17.66 11.39
N VAL A 44 -8.52 17.90 10.15
CA VAL A 44 -7.10 17.91 9.77
C VAL A 44 -6.87 18.87 8.61
N ALA A 45 -5.81 19.68 8.69
CA ALA A 45 -5.39 20.54 7.58
C ALA A 45 -4.64 19.73 6.52
N LEU A 46 -5.15 19.69 5.29
CA LEU A 46 -4.65 18.85 4.22
C LEU A 46 -4.05 19.62 3.05
N GLU A 47 -3.04 19.04 2.44
CA GLU A 47 -2.71 19.24 1.03
C GLU A 47 -2.86 17.89 0.29
N VAL A 48 -3.32 17.94 -0.95
CA VAL A 48 -3.46 16.76 -1.83
C VAL A 48 -2.60 16.97 -3.05
N ILE A 49 -1.74 16.00 -3.34
CA ILE A 49 -0.85 16.00 -4.51
C ILE A 49 -1.19 14.79 -5.37
N VAL A 50 -1.82 15.04 -6.52
CA VAL A 50 -2.01 14.04 -7.56
C VAL A 50 -0.75 14.01 -8.41
N VAL A 51 -0.13 12.85 -8.55
CA VAL A 51 1.04 12.68 -9.42
C VAL A 51 0.64 11.90 -10.66
N ASP A 52 0.51 12.62 -11.78
CA ASP A 52 0.26 12.04 -13.10
C ASP A 52 1.55 11.43 -13.65
N ASP A 53 1.64 10.10 -13.64
CA ASP A 53 2.78 9.33 -14.14
C ASP A 53 2.78 9.24 -15.68
N HIS A 54 2.69 10.40 -16.34
CA HIS A 54 2.63 10.53 -17.80
C HIS A 54 1.52 9.68 -18.42
N CYS A 55 0.29 9.89 -17.94
CA CYS A 55 -0.89 9.16 -18.40
C CYS A 55 -1.13 9.35 -19.90
N PRO A 56 -1.35 8.27 -20.66
CA PRO A 56 -1.72 8.35 -22.07
C PRO A 56 -3.23 8.58 -22.29
N ASP A 57 -4.03 8.49 -21.21
CA ASP A 57 -5.48 8.74 -21.20
C ASP A 57 -5.79 10.14 -20.64
N ASP A 58 -7.08 10.46 -20.53
CA ASP A 58 -7.56 11.75 -20.07
C ASP A 58 -7.43 12.00 -18.56
N THR A 59 -6.66 11.19 -17.83
CA THR A 59 -6.50 11.32 -16.35
C THR A 59 -6.11 12.74 -15.95
N HIS A 60 -5.09 13.32 -16.59
CA HIS A 60 -4.63 14.68 -16.29
C HIS A 60 -5.73 15.72 -16.52
N ALA A 61 -6.37 15.65 -17.68
CA ALA A 61 -7.44 16.57 -18.07
C ALA A 61 -8.65 16.46 -17.12
N ALA A 62 -9.04 15.24 -16.78
CA ALA A 62 -10.17 14.97 -15.87
C ALA A 62 -9.92 15.55 -14.46
N VAL A 63 -8.72 15.35 -13.92
CA VAL A 63 -8.34 15.89 -12.60
C VAL A 63 -8.31 17.43 -12.64
N THR A 64 -7.67 18.02 -13.65
CA THR A 64 -7.54 19.48 -13.78
C THR A 64 -8.92 20.13 -13.97
N ALA A 65 -9.78 19.57 -14.81
CA ALA A 65 -11.12 20.10 -15.07
C ALA A 65 -12.01 20.05 -13.81
N ARG A 66 -11.96 18.95 -13.05
CA ARG A 66 -12.82 18.75 -11.88
C ARG A 66 -12.29 19.42 -10.62
N TYR A 67 -10.98 19.43 -10.40
CA TYR A 67 -10.37 19.85 -9.14
C TYR A 67 -9.40 21.03 -9.25
N GLY A 68 -9.18 21.59 -10.44
CA GLY A 68 -8.25 22.71 -10.64
C GLY A 68 -8.58 23.99 -9.86
N HIS A 69 -9.82 24.09 -9.34
CA HIS A 69 -10.27 25.18 -8.48
C HIS A 69 -10.05 24.94 -6.99
N VAL A 70 -9.63 23.72 -6.60
CA VAL A 70 -9.45 23.33 -5.19
C VAL A 70 -8.10 23.81 -4.70
N ALA A 71 -8.09 24.78 -3.78
CA ALA A 71 -6.90 25.51 -3.37
C ALA A 71 -5.80 24.65 -2.71
N ASN A 72 -6.18 23.56 -2.05
CA ASN A 72 -5.28 22.64 -1.36
C ASN A 72 -4.97 21.36 -2.18
N LEU A 73 -5.31 21.33 -3.47
CA LEU A 73 -4.96 20.28 -4.40
C LEU A 73 -4.01 20.80 -5.48
N SER A 74 -2.98 20.04 -5.75
CA SER A 74 -2.04 20.29 -6.85
C SER A 74 -1.83 19.04 -7.69
N VAL A 75 -1.46 19.23 -8.96
CA VAL A 75 -1.14 18.14 -9.88
C VAL A 75 0.31 18.28 -10.31
N VAL A 76 1.10 17.23 -10.10
CA VAL A 76 2.47 17.09 -10.58
C VAL A 76 2.45 16.11 -11.74
N ARG A 77 2.89 16.53 -12.93
CA ARG A 77 3.00 15.64 -14.09
C ARG A 77 4.45 15.27 -14.34
N LEU A 78 4.71 13.96 -14.48
CA LEU A 78 6.04 13.46 -14.82
C LEU A 78 6.29 13.56 -16.34
N ASP A 79 7.55 13.80 -16.74
CA ASP A 79 7.96 13.89 -18.14
C ASP A 79 7.84 12.55 -18.89
N ARG A 80 7.91 11.44 -18.15
CA ARG A 80 7.78 10.07 -18.67
C ARG A 80 7.17 9.14 -17.62
N ASN A 81 6.57 8.04 -18.06
CA ASN A 81 6.11 7.00 -17.13
C ASN A 81 7.29 6.37 -16.39
N GLY A 82 7.32 6.56 -15.07
CA GLY A 82 8.33 6.04 -14.14
C GLY A 82 7.82 4.91 -13.26
N GLY A 83 6.52 4.63 -13.29
CA GLY A 83 5.84 3.67 -12.42
C GLY A 83 5.50 4.23 -11.04
N PRO A 84 4.80 3.43 -10.21
CA PRO A 84 4.23 3.90 -8.94
C PRO A 84 5.30 4.40 -7.95
N SER A 85 6.47 3.80 -7.91
CA SER A 85 7.59 4.23 -7.06
C SER A 85 8.08 5.63 -7.41
N ALA A 86 8.28 5.92 -8.71
CA ALA A 86 8.70 7.24 -9.17
C ALA A 86 7.62 8.30 -8.90
N ALA A 87 6.35 7.97 -9.15
CA ALA A 87 5.24 8.85 -8.88
C ALA A 87 5.10 9.17 -7.38
N ARG A 88 5.17 8.17 -6.50
CA ARG A 88 5.15 8.38 -5.04
C ARG A 88 6.33 9.24 -4.59
N ASN A 89 7.53 8.99 -5.08
CA ASN A 89 8.72 9.80 -4.77
C ASN A 89 8.57 11.26 -5.20
N ALA A 90 8.01 11.52 -6.38
CA ALA A 90 7.74 12.88 -6.85
C ALA A 90 6.72 13.60 -5.94
N GLY A 91 5.67 12.90 -5.51
CA GLY A 91 4.72 13.40 -4.53
C GLY A 91 5.37 13.69 -3.18
N PHE A 92 6.24 12.82 -2.69
CA PHE A 92 6.99 13.01 -1.44
C PHE A 92 7.92 14.22 -1.51
N ALA A 93 8.58 14.43 -2.66
CA ALA A 93 9.45 15.59 -2.88
C ALA A 93 8.67 16.91 -2.95
N ALA A 94 7.42 16.88 -3.39
CA ALA A 94 6.56 18.07 -3.48
C ALA A 94 5.80 18.36 -2.16
N ALA A 95 5.71 17.40 -1.24
CA ALA A 95 5.00 17.49 0.02
C ALA A 95 5.64 18.54 0.95
N ARG A 96 4.80 19.37 1.57
CA ARG A 96 5.22 20.39 2.56
C ARG A 96 4.80 20.03 3.98
N ALA A 97 3.73 19.25 4.10
CA ALA A 97 3.19 18.82 5.39
C ALA A 97 4.19 17.95 6.17
N PRO A 98 4.14 17.95 7.51
CA PRO A 98 5.00 17.10 8.35
C PRO A 98 4.69 15.60 8.20
N TRP A 99 3.50 15.24 7.75
CA TRP A 99 3.09 13.86 7.51
C TRP A 99 2.70 13.63 6.05
N ILE A 100 3.02 12.44 5.53
CA ILE A 100 2.69 12.03 4.16
C ILE A 100 1.87 10.74 4.23
N ALA A 101 0.66 10.75 3.65
CA ALA A 101 -0.17 9.58 3.45
C ALA A 101 -0.21 9.21 1.96
N VAL A 102 -0.14 7.92 1.64
CA VAL A 102 -0.30 7.43 0.25
C VAL A 102 -1.72 6.92 0.07
N LEU A 103 -2.34 7.31 -1.04
CA LEU A 103 -3.62 6.79 -1.49
C LEU A 103 -3.50 6.34 -2.95
N ASP A 104 -3.69 5.05 -3.21
CA ASP A 104 -3.70 4.57 -4.58
C ASP A 104 -4.95 5.10 -5.32
N ALA A 105 -4.79 5.44 -6.60
CA ALA A 105 -5.81 6.18 -7.37
C ALA A 105 -7.15 5.44 -7.52
N ASP A 106 -7.17 4.13 -7.26
CA ASP A 106 -8.36 3.26 -7.34
C ASP A 106 -8.95 2.89 -5.97
N ASP A 107 -8.38 3.40 -4.88
CA ASP A 107 -8.80 3.13 -3.52
C ASP A 107 -9.51 4.34 -2.89
N ALA A 108 -9.85 4.25 -1.60
CA ALA A 108 -10.47 5.34 -0.88
C ALA A 108 -10.08 5.32 0.62
N PHE A 109 -10.21 6.48 1.27
CA PHE A 109 -10.15 6.59 2.71
C PHE A 109 -11.56 6.56 3.31
N GLU A 110 -11.71 5.91 4.47
CA GLU A 110 -12.89 6.08 5.32
C GLU A 110 -12.88 7.47 5.98
N PRO A 111 -14.04 8.06 6.29
CA PRO A 111 -14.10 9.33 7.00
C PRO A 111 -13.35 9.30 8.34
N GLY A 112 -12.60 10.37 8.64
CA GLY A 112 -11.85 10.51 9.89
C GLY A 112 -10.56 9.68 9.97
N ARG A 113 -10.18 8.95 8.90
CA ARG A 113 -8.96 8.13 8.88
C ARG A 113 -7.72 8.92 9.26
N LEU A 114 -7.52 10.07 8.61
CA LEU A 114 -6.27 10.81 8.75
C LEU A 114 -6.12 11.44 10.15
N ARG A 115 -7.21 11.96 10.72
CA ARG A 115 -7.21 12.45 12.11
C ARG A 115 -6.86 11.33 13.08
N HIS A 116 -7.51 10.16 12.93
CA HIS A 116 -7.21 9.00 13.78
C HIS A 116 -5.74 8.58 13.71
N LEU A 117 -5.16 8.49 12.49
CA LEU A 117 -3.76 8.12 12.34
C LEU A 117 -2.82 9.15 12.98
N LEU A 118 -3.14 10.45 12.88
CA LEU A 118 -2.35 11.51 13.48
C LEU A 118 -2.40 11.45 15.01
N ASP A 119 -3.56 11.14 15.60
CA ASP A 119 -3.70 10.96 17.05
C ASP A 119 -2.90 9.76 17.54
N VAL A 120 -2.94 8.63 16.82
CA VAL A 120 -2.12 7.45 17.14
C VAL A 120 -0.63 7.78 16.99
N ALA A 121 -0.25 8.53 15.96
CA ALA A 121 1.15 8.95 15.75
C ALA A 121 1.65 9.76 16.93
N GLY A 122 0.86 10.71 17.41
CA GLY A 122 1.19 11.52 18.60
C GLY A 122 1.29 10.70 19.88
N ALA A 123 0.31 9.82 20.11
CA ALA A 123 0.25 8.99 21.33
C ALA A 123 1.44 8.04 21.46
N PHE A 124 1.97 7.54 20.36
CA PHE A 124 3.09 6.60 20.33
C PHE A 124 4.43 7.24 19.98
N ALA A 125 4.47 8.53 19.65
CA ALA A 125 5.64 9.17 19.04
C ALA A 125 6.17 8.34 17.85
N ALA A 126 5.26 7.94 16.96
CA ALA A 126 5.56 7.05 15.84
C ALA A 126 6.15 7.81 14.65
N ASP A 127 6.89 7.09 13.79
CA ASP A 127 7.40 7.56 12.50
C ASP A 127 6.58 7.06 11.33
N MET A 128 5.91 5.91 11.53
CA MET A 128 5.02 5.27 10.59
C MET A 128 3.77 4.79 11.32
N VAL A 129 2.59 5.11 10.79
CA VAL A 129 1.32 4.62 11.34
C VAL A 129 0.44 4.09 10.23
N ALA A 130 0.00 2.85 10.37
CA ALA A 130 -0.97 2.25 9.48
C ALA A 130 -2.24 1.85 10.23
N ASP A 131 -3.30 1.71 9.51
CA ASP A 131 -4.56 1.16 9.96
C ASP A 131 -4.89 -0.15 9.24
N ASN A 132 -5.94 -0.80 9.68
CA ASN A 132 -6.47 -1.98 9.04
C ASN A 132 -7.13 -1.63 7.71
N VAL A 133 -7.32 -2.64 6.86
CA VAL A 133 -7.85 -2.50 5.50
C VAL A 133 -9.17 -3.26 5.38
N ARG A 134 -10.10 -2.72 4.58
CA ARG A 134 -11.24 -3.45 4.02
C ARG A 134 -11.11 -3.58 2.52
N PHE A 135 -11.58 -4.69 1.98
CA PHE A 135 -11.82 -4.82 0.55
C PHE A 135 -13.26 -4.38 0.23
N LEU A 136 -13.41 -3.57 -0.80
CA LEU A 136 -14.68 -3.20 -1.39
C LEU A 136 -14.80 -3.88 -2.76
N ASP A 137 -15.78 -4.79 -2.90
CA ASP A 137 -16.20 -5.32 -4.19
C ASP A 137 -17.33 -4.44 -4.72
N GLU A 138 -17.01 -3.54 -5.64
CA GLU A 138 -17.99 -2.61 -6.22
C GLU A 138 -19.07 -3.34 -7.05
N ALA A 139 -18.71 -4.45 -7.69
CA ALA A 139 -19.67 -5.23 -8.50
C ALA A 139 -20.74 -5.89 -7.62
N GLN A 140 -20.40 -6.25 -6.40
CA GLN A 140 -21.32 -6.87 -5.44
C GLN A 140 -21.85 -5.88 -4.38
N ALA A 141 -21.38 -4.62 -4.41
CA ALA A 141 -21.64 -3.62 -3.37
C ALA A 141 -21.36 -4.15 -1.94
N ALA A 142 -20.33 -5.00 -1.81
CA ALA A 142 -20.01 -5.71 -0.60
C ALA A 142 -18.64 -5.29 -0.05
N SER A 143 -18.59 -5.04 1.25
CA SER A 143 -17.34 -4.74 1.98
C SER A 143 -16.92 -5.94 2.82
N SER A 144 -15.65 -6.27 2.79
CA SER A 144 -15.10 -7.34 3.63
C SER A 144 -14.97 -6.90 5.09
N PRO A 145 -14.86 -7.85 6.04
CA PRO A 145 -14.36 -7.54 7.37
C PRO A 145 -12.91 -7.05 7.30
N PRO A 146 -12.41 -6.41 8.40
CA PRO A 146 -11.01 -6.02 8.52
C PRO A 146 -10.05 -7.19 8.26
N GLN A 147 -8.94 -6.94 7.56
CA GLN A 147 -8.05 -7.99 7.08
C GLN A 147 -6.97 -8.40 8.08
N ILE A 148 -6.69 -7.57 9.09
CA ILE A 148 -5.77 -7.89 10.17
C ILE A 148 -6.58 -8.17 11.42
N ARG A 149 -6.54 -9.40 11.91
CA ARG A 149 -7.31 -9.87 13.05
C ARG A 149 -6.48 -9.98 14.33
N ALA A 150 -5.16 -10.13 14.18
CA ALA A 150 -4.23 -10.24 15.31
C ALA A 150 -4.10 -8.93 16.10
N ILE A 151 -4.21 -7.77 15.42
CA ILE A 151 -4.14 -6.45 16.04
C ILE A 151 -5.50 -6.09 16.66
N ARG A 152 -5.54 -5.94 17.99
CA ARG A 152 -6.77 -5.62 18.76
C ARG A 152 -6.76 -4.21 19.37
N SER A 153 -5.58 -3.61 19.49
CA SER A 153 -5.33 -2.23 19.91
C SER A 153 -4.17 -1.66 19.12
N ALA A 154 -3.95 -0.35 19.16
CA ALA A 154 -2.77 0.24 18.54
C ALA A 154 -1.50 -0.43 19.10
N THR A 155 -0.68 -1.00 18.21
CA THR A 155 0.44 -1.88 18.56
C THR A 155 1.67 -1.49 17.76
N GLU A 156 2.80 -1.32 18.47
CA GLU A 156 4.10 -1.14 17.83
C GLU A 156 4.57 -2.46 17.23
N ILE A 157 5.02 -2.41 15.98
CA ILE A 157 5.46 -3.57 15.19
C ILE A 157 6.97 -3.46 15.01
N ASP A 158 7.71 -4.42 15.54
CA ASP A 158 9.15 -4.51 15.28
C ASP A 158 9.45 -5.12 13.89
N ARG A 159 10.69 -4.98 13.43
CA ARG A 159 11.12 -5.47 12.12
C ARG A 159 10.97 -6.98 11.95
N HIS A 160 11.06 -7.76 13.04
CA HIS A 160 10.86 -9.21 12.97
C HIS A 160 9.38 -9.56 12.77
N ALA A 161 8.49 -8.93 13.53
CA ALA A 161 7.05 -9.09 13.39
C ALA A 161 6.58 -8.64 11.99
N PHE A 162 7.13 -7.52 11.47
CA PHE A 162 6.84 -7.04 10.12
C PHE A 162 7.20 -8.07 9.05
N VAL A 163 8.44 -8.60 9.05
CA VAL A 163 8.89 -9.60 8.06
C VAL A 163 8.12 -10.91 8.22
N ALA A 164 7.82 -11.33 9.47
CA ALA A 164 7.02 -12.52 9.72
C ALA A 164 5.59 -12.39 9.16
N ALA A 165 4.97 -11.21 9.29
CA ALA A 165 3.64 -10.93 8.73
C ALA A 165 3.66 -10.85 7.19
N ALA A 166 4.76 -10.39 6.60
CA ALA A 166 4.92 -10.28 5.14
C ALA A 166 5.17 -11.62 4.41
N ARG A 167 4.90 -12.73 5.07
CA ARG A 167 5.04 -14.07 4.51
C ARG A 167 3.71 -14.54 3.90
N PRO A 168 3.69 -15.00 2.63
CA PRO A 168 2.51 -15.63 2.05
C PRO A 168 1.96 -16.78 2.92
N PHE A 169 0.67 -17.03 2.78
CA PHE A 169 -0.09 -18.06 3.51
C PHE A 169 -0.31 -17.78 5.00
N ASN A 170 0.00 -16.59 5.49
CA ASN A 170 -0.46 -16.14 6.80
C ASN A 170 -1.99 -16.00 6.83
N GLN A 171 -2.56 -15.97 8.04
CA GLN A 171 -4.01 -15.77 8.21
C GLN A 171 -4.41 -14.31 8.03
N ASP A 172 -3.56 -13.40 8.44
CA ASP A 172 -3.74 -11.95 8.32
C ASP A 172 -3.08 -11.43 7.04
N MET A 173 -3.49 -10.24 6.62
CA MET A 173 -2.91 -9.54 5.48
C MET A 173 -1.42 -9.22 5.73
N ASP A 174 -0.61 -9.28 4.67
CA ASP A 174 0.77 -8.82 4.67
C ASP A 174 0.86 -7.33 5.06
N TYR A 175 1.61 -7.02 6.13
CA TYR A 175 1.80 -5.64 6.59
C TYR A 175 2.55 -4.76 5.58
N GLY A 176 3.32 -5.35 4.68
CA GLY A 176 3.94 -4.65 3.56
C GLY A 176 2.95 -4.15 2.49
N LEU A 177 1.67 -4.55 2.57
CA LEU A 177 0.59 -4.08 1.68
C LEU A 177 -0.25 -2.97 2.31
N LEU A 178 -0.05 -2.64 3.58
CA LEU A 178 -0.70 -1.53 4.23
C LEU A 178 -0.24 -0.19 3.61
N LYS A 179 -1.03 0.85 3.83
CA LYS A 179 -0.70 2.20 3.35
C LYS A 179 -0.49 3.13 4.55
N PRO A 180 0.70 3.06 5.16
CA PRO A 180 1.00 3.90 6.31
C PRO A 180 1.08 5.38 5.96
N MET A 181 0.84 6.20 6.97
CA MET A 181 1.25 7.59 7.01
C MET A 181 2.66 7.66 7.58
N PHE A 182 3.51 8.50 6.99
CA PHE A 182 4.93 8.63 7.32
C PHE A 182 5.24 10.01 7.87
N ARG A 183 6.08 10.09 8.87
CA ARG A 183 6.69 11.35 9.31
C ARG A 183 7.72 11.79 8.26
N ARG A 184 7.43 12.90 7.55
CA ARG A 184 8.24 13.37 6.41
C ARG A 184 9.71 13.60 6.79
N GLN A 185 9.96 14.25 7.94
CA GLN A 185 11.32 14.52 8.41
C GLN A 185 12.13 13.24 8.61
N PHE A 186 11.52 12.16 9.13
CA PHE A 186 12.19 10.87 9.29
C PHE A 186 12.65 10.29 7.94
N LEU A 187 11.79 10.37 6.91
CA LEU A 187 12.13 9.90 5.56
C LEU A 187 13.27 10.72 4.95
N GLU A 188 13.30 12.03 5.22
CA GLU A 188 14.33 12.95 4.73
C GLU A 188 15.67 12.71 5.42
N ASP A 189 15.69 12.65 6.76
CA ASP A 189 16.89 12.44 7.57
C ASP A 189 17.63 11.15 7.21
N HIS A 190 16.88 10.10 6.82
CA HIS A 190 17.42 8.78 6.49
C HIS A 190 17.45 8.50 4.98
N ALA A 191 17.14 9.50 4.14
CA ALA A 191 17.08 9.38 2.68
C ALA A 191 16.22 8.20 2.18
N ILE A 192 15.12 7.86 2.90
CA ILE A 192 14.24 6.74 2.58
C ILE A 192 13.31 7.14 1.44
N ARG A 193 13.32 6.33 0.36
CA ARG A 193 12.52 6.52 -0.84
C ARG A 193 12.10 5.17 -1.41
N TYR A 194 11.02 5.17 -2.20
CA TYR A 194 10.68 4.02 -3.03
C TYR A 194 11.79 3.77 -4.07
N ASP A 195 12.11 2.53 -4.31
CA ASP A 195 13.07 2.14 -5.35
C ASP A 195 12.34 2.00 -6.72
N PRO A 196 12.62 2.87 -7.72
CA PRO A 196 11.96 2.81 -9.01
C PRO A 196 12.27 1.54 -9.82
N ALA A 197 13.33 0.82 -9.49
CA ALA A 197 13.69 -0.45 -10.12
C ALA A 197 12.77 -1.61 -9.68
N ILE A 198 12.09 -1.46 -8.53
CA ILE A 198 11.21 -2.49 -7.97
C ILE A 198 9.79 -2.26 -8.47
N ARG A 199 9.23 -3.25 -9.18
CA ARG A 199 7.87 -3.21 -9.73
C ARG A 199 6.82 -3.86 -8.84
N HIS A 200 7.23 -4.79 -7.97
CA HIS A 200 6.36 -5.50 -7.03
C HIS A 200 7.08 -5.70 -5.71
N GLY A 201 6.44 -5.34 -4.61
CA GLY A 201 7.01 -5.37 -3.26
C GLY A 201 7.81 -4.11 -2.92
N GLU A 202 7.62 -3.03 -3.66
CA GLU A 202 8.21 -1.72 -3.41
C GLU A 202 7.80 -1.17 -2.04
N ASP A 203 6.55 -1.36 -1.64
CA ASP A 203 6.03 -0.96 -0.33
C ASP A 203 6.76 -1.73 0.79
N PHE A 204 6.84 -3.07 0.68
CA PHE A 204 7.58 -3.89 1.64
C PHE A 204 9.03 -3.41 1.81
N LYS A 205 9.73 -3.17 0.68
CA LYS A 205 11.14 -2.73 0.70
C LYS A 205 11.30 -1.40 1.41
N MET A 206 10.47 -0.42 1.09
CA MET A 206 10.53 0.92 1.70
C MET A 206 10.26 0.87 3.21
N TYR A 207 9.22 0.12 3.64
CA TYR A 207 8.90 0.01 5.07
C TYR A 207 9.99 -0.74 5.83
N PHE A 208 10.55 -1.79 5.24
CA PHE A 208 11.66 -2.53 5.79
C PHE A 208 12.90 -1.64 5.99
N ASP A 209 13.26 -0.82 4.99
CA ASP A 209 14.38 0.12 5.09
C ASP A 209 14.12 1.16 6.18
N ALA A 210 12.91 1.70 6.30
CA ALA A 210 12.56 2.63 7.36
C ALA A 210 12.74 1.99 8.75
N MET A 211 12.30 0.75 8.92
CA MET A 211 12.44 0.03 10.19
C MET A 211 13.89 -0.34 10.52
N LEU A 212 14.74 -0.58 9.53
CA LEU A 212 16.18 -0.75 9.73
C LEU A 212 16.86 0.54 10.20
N CYS A 213 16.36 1.70 9.73
CA CYS A 213 16.81 3.00 10.21
C CYS A 213 16.20 3.39 11.58
N GLY A 214 15.43 2.49 12.21
CA GLY A 214 14.87 2.70 13.55
C GLY A 214 13.49 3.35 13.57
N ALA A 215 12.75 3.38 12.43
CA ALA A 215 11.39 3.90 12.42
C ALA A 215 10.49 3.13 13.39
N LYS A 216 9.79 3.87 14.24
CA LYS A 216 8.74 3.32 15.07
C LYS A 216 7.46 3.16 14.22
N PHE A 217 7.11 1.91 13.95
CA PHE A 217 5.92 1.56 13.17
C PHE A 217 4.77 1.09 14.08
N VAL A 218 3.62 1.74 13.98
CA VAL A 218 2.42 1.40 14.77
C VAL A 218 1.29 1.01 13.82
N ILE A 219 0.58 -0.07 14.13
CA ILE A 219 -0.64 -0.49 13.42
C ILE A 219 -1.83 -0.39 14.38
N THR A 220 -2.93 0.25 13.91
CA THR A 220 -4.21 0.33 14.64
C THR A 220 -5.26 -0.62 14.04
N PRO A 221 -6.16 -1.21 14.86
CA PRO A 221 -7.13 -2.19 14.38
C PRO A 221 -8.28 -1.60 13.55
N GLN A 222 -8.52 -0.29 13.62
CA GLN A 222 -9.59 0.37 12.90
C GLN A 222 -9.36 0.32 11.39
N PRO A 223 -10.35 -0.10 10.58
CA PRO A 223 -10.20 -0.13 9.13
C PRO A 223 -10.50 1.25 8.55
N GLY A 224 -9.48 1.99 8.18
CA GLY A 224 -9.61 3.32 7.56
C GLY A 224 -9.23 3.35 6.10
N TYR A 225 -8.55 2.32 5.58
CA TYR A 225 -8.21 2.19 4.18
C TYR A 225 -9.14 1.21 3.46
N VAL A 226 -9.73 1.66 2.35
CA VAL A 226 -10.64 0.86 1.51
C VAL A 226 -9.93 0.48 0.23
N TRP A 227 -9.56 -0.79 0.11
CA TRP A 227 -8.97 -1.35 -1.10
C TRP A 227 -10.08 -1.81 -2.04
N THR A 228 -10.18 -1.22 -3.21
CA THR A 228 -11.21 -1.52 -4.21
C THR A 228 -10.81 -2.71 -5.06
N LEU A 229 -11.59 -3.80 -4.98
CA LEU A 229 -11.40 -4.97 -5.82
C LEU A 229 -11.93 -4.67 -7.23
N ARG A 230 -11.06 -4.78 -8.23
CA ARG A 230 -11.40 -4.51 -9.63
C ARG A 230 -11.33 -5.77 -10.46
N THR A 231 -12.15 -5.80 -11.50
CA THR A 231 -12.11 -6.84 -12.53
C THR A 231 -11.05 -6.58 -13.61
N SER A 232 -10.46 -5.36 -13.63
CA SER A 232 -9.40 -4.94 -14.55
C SER A 232 -8.31 -4.15 -13.81
N GLY A 233 -7.07 -4.14 -14.30
CA GLY A 233 -5.97 -3.39 -13.72
C GLY A 233 -4.76 -4.26 -13.33
N LYS A 234 -3.74 -3.65 -12.67
CA LYS A 234 -2.50 -4.35 -12.27
C LYS A 234 -2.73 -5.52 -11.33
N SER A 235 -3.73 -5.45 -10.46
CA SER A 235 -4.09 -6.52 -9.53
C SER A 235 -4.61 -7.80 -10.24
N GLN A 236 -4.95 -7.70 -11.53
CA GLN A 236 -5.37 -8.83 -12.38
C GLN A 236 -4.22 -9.46 -13.18
N THR A 237 -3.08 -8.79 -13.28
CA THR A 237 -1.92 -9.37 -13.98
C THR A 237 -1.31 -10.48 -13.13
N THR A 238 -0.85 -11.54 -13.77
CA THR A 238 -0.12 -12.61 -13.10
C THR A 238 1.10 -12.01 -12.41
N VAL A 239 1.10 -11.97 -11.08
CA VAL A 239 2.21 -11.43 -10.32
C VAL A 239 3.41 -12.35 -10.50
N ASP A 240 4.49 -11.81 -11.03
CA ASP A 240 5.79 -12.48 -11.03
C ASP A 240 6.46 -12.26 -9.66
N TYR A 241 6.59 -13.34 -8.90
CA TYR A 241 7.22 -13.29 -7.57
C TYR A 241 8.73 -13.42 -7.62
N THR A 242 9.35 -13.68 -8.78
CA THR A 242 10.80 -13.86 -8.94
C THR A 242 11.57 -12.67 -8.39
N ALA A 243 11.12 -11.44 -8.67
CA ALA A 243 11.75 -10.22 -8.15
C ALA A 243 11.67 -10.12 -6.61
N GLN A 244 10.52 -10.47 -6.02
CA GLN A 244 10.35 -10.45 -4.56
C GLN A 244 11.16 -11.55 -3.85
N ILE A 245 11.31 -12.73 -4.49
CA ILE A 245 12.16 -13.82 -4.02
C ILE A 245 13.62 -13.37 -4.01
N ALA A 246 14.10 -12.77 -5.13
CA ALA A 246 15.45 -12.24 -5.25
C ALA A 246 15.70 -11.10 -4.24
N MET A 247 14.74 -10.21 -4.06
CA MET A 247 14.80 -9.14 -3.07
C MET A 247 14.96 -9.69 -1.65
N SER A 248 14.16 -10.68 -1.24
CA SER A 248 14.28 -11.28 0.10
C SER A 248 15.66 -11.90 0.32
N ALA A 249 16.20 -12.60 -0.69
CA ALA A 249 17.55 -13.16 -0.64
C ALA A 249 18.66 -12.08 -0.58
N SER A 250 18.46 -10.96 -1.26
CA SER A 250 19.40 -9.81 -1.24
C SER A 250 19.37 -9.12 0.12
N LEU A 251 18.18 -8.88 0.68
CA LEU A 251 18.03 -8.24 2.00
C LEU A 251 18.67 -9.06 3.11
N ALA A 252 18.59 -10.40 3.06
CA ALA A 252 19.22 -11.27 4.05
C ALA A 252 20.77 -11.20 4.05
N LYS A 253 21.37 -10.67 2.98
CA LYS A 253 22.84 -10.53 2.83
C LYS A 253 23.35 -9.12 3.12
N ARG A 254 22.47 -8.17 3.42
CA ARG A 254 22.87 -6.79 3.72
C ARG A 254 23.72 -6.73 4.98
N SER A 255 24.70 -5.83 5.02
CA SER A 255 25.60 -5.65 6.15
C SER A 255 24.91 -5.23 7.45
N ASP A 256 23.77 -4.53 7.34
CA ASP A 256 22.94 -4.09 8.46
C ASP A 256 21.86 -5.13 8.88
N VAL A 257 21.85 -6.32 8.25
CA VAL A 257 20.90 -7.40 8.49
C VAL A 257 21.59 -8.71 8.87
N VAL A 258 22.77 -9.01 8.29
CA VAL A 258 23.43 -10.31 8.34
C VAL A 258 23.74 -10.79 9.77
N ASP A 259 23.98 -9.88 10.70
CA ASP A 259 24.26 -10.19 12.10
C ASP A 259 22.98 -10.44 12.94
N ASP A 260 21.80 -10.11 12.42
CA ASP A 260 20.50 -10.45 13.03
C ASP A 260 20.02 -11.80 12.49
N GLY A 261 20.51 -12.90 13.06
CA GLY A 261 20.20 -14.26 12.61
C GLY A 261 18.70 -14.58 12.57
N ARG A 262 17.88 -13.95 13.46
CA ARG A 262 16.42 -14.10 13.44
C ARG A 262 15.82 -13.42 12.22
N LEU A 263 16.25 -12.21 11.90
CA LEU A 263 15.78 -11.47 10.74
C LEU A 263 16.17 -12.17 9.42
N VAL A 264 17.42 -12.66 9.35
CA VAL A 264 17.89 -13.49 8.22
C VAL A 264 17.02 -14.73 8.03
N SER A 265 16.69 -15.46 9.11
CA SER A 265 15.80 -16.63 9.03
C SER A 265 14.40 -16.26 8.52
N LEU A 266 13.82 -15.18 9.02
CA LEU A 266 12.50 -14.70 8.58
C LEU A 266 12.48 -14.28 7.10
N LEU A 267 13.54 -13.66 6.60
CA LEU A 267 13.68 -13.32 5.17
C LEU A 267 13.82 -14.56 4.31
N HIS A 268 14.53 -15.60 4.76
CA HIS A 268 14.59 -16.89 4.08
C HIS A 268 13.23 -17.61 4.09
N ASP A 269 12.50 -17.58 5.20
CA ASP A 269 11.15 -18.13 5.28
C ASP A 269 10.19 -17.44 4.31
N ARG A 270 10.28 -16.08 4.21
CA ARG A 270 9.53 -15.29 3.23
C ARG A 270 9.89 -15.68 1.81
N GLN A 271 11.18 -15.80 1.51
CA GLN A 271 11.68 -16.24 0.20
C GLN A 271 11.10 -17.61 -0.20
N GLN A 272 11.14 -18.58 0.70
CA GLN A 272 10.59 -19.92 0.46
C GLN A 272 9.06 -19.90 0.27
N ALA A 273 8.35 -19.11 1.07
CA ALA A 273 6.90 -18.97 0.97
C ALA A 273 6.48 -18.33 -0.36
N LEU A 274 7.21 -17.31 -0.82
CA LEU A 274 7.02 -16.68 -2.14
C LEU A 274 7.25 -17.69 -3.28
N GLY A 275 8.30 -18.52 -3.21
CA GLY A 275 8.56 -19.58 -4.18
C GLY A 275 7.45 -20.62 -4.25
N ARG A 276 6.87 -20.99 -3.09
CA ARG A 276 5.68 -21.87 -3.05
C ARG A 276 4.46 -21.19 -3.69
N LEU A 277 4.25 -19.90 -3.46
CA LEU A 277 3.14 -19.13 -4.05
C LEU A 277 3.29 -19.03 -5.56
N GLU A 278 4.49 -18.74 -6.07
CA GLU A 278 4.81 -18.72 -7.49
C GLU A 278 4.52 -20.07 -8.15
N THR A 279 4.98 -21.18 -7.54
CA THR A 279 4.71 -22.54 -8.00
C THR A 279 3.21 -22.85 -8.04
N LEU A 280 2.47 -22.43 -7.01
CA LEU A 280 1.02 -22.62 -6.93
C LEU A 280 0.28 -21.82 -8.03
N ASN A 281 0.71 -20.60 -8.29
CA ASN A 281 0.14 -19.78 -9.36
C ASN A 281 0.46 -20.37 -10.75
N GLY A 282 1.68 -20.88 -10.95
CA GLY A 282 2.05 -21.62 -12.14
C GLY A 282 1.16 -22.87 -12.36
N PHE A 283 0.86 -23.61 -11.31
CA PHE A 283 -0.07 -24.75 -11.34
C PHE A 283 -1.49 -24.29 -11.72
N ARG A 284 -2.02 -23.25 -11.06
CA ARG A 284 -3.36 -22.70 -11.35
C ARG A 284 -3.47 -22.24 -12.82
N HIS A 285 -2.45 -21.54 -13.29
CA HIS A 285 -2.40 -21.09 -14.68
C HIS A 285 -2.35 -22.27 -15.67
N ALA A 286 -1.55 -23.31 -15.38
CA ALA A 286 -1.49 -24.53 -16.21
C ALA A 286 -2.85 -25.23 -16.29
N VAL A 287 -3.58 -25.30 -15.17
CA VAL A 287 -4.95 -25.88 -15.13
C VAL A 287 -5.91 -25.04 -15.97
N GLN A 288 -5.93 -23.71 -15.77
CA GLN A 288 -6.84 -22.79 -16.47
C GLN A 288 -6.57 -22.73 -18.00
N SER A 289 -5.29 -22.84 -18.39
CA SER A 289 -4.85 -22.82 -19.79
C SER A 289 -4.92 -24.20 -20.46
N GLY A 290 -5.45 -25.24 -19.81
CA GLY A 290 -5.57 -26.58 -20.35
C GLY A 290 -4.23 -27.34 -20.55
N LYS A 291 -3.12 -26.85 -19.99
CA LYS A 291 -1.77 -27.44 -20.07
C LYS A 291 -1.64 -28.63 -19.12
N ARG A 292 -2.36 -29.72 -19.40
CA ARG A 292 -2.53 -30.88 -18.51
C ARG A 292 -1.22 -31.50 -18.03
N VAL A 293 -0.26 -31.73 -18.94
CA VAL A 293 1.05 -32.33 -18.61
C VAL A 293 1.82 -31.45 -17.61
N GLN A 294 1.85 -30.13 -17.83
CA GLN A 294 2.49 -29.19 -16.91
C GLN A 294 1.79 -29.17 -15.55
N ALA A 295 0.45 -29.16 -15.54
CA ALA A 295 -0.33 -29.20 -14.30
C ALA A 295 -0.03 -30.47 -13.50
N ILE A 296 -0.04 -31.66 -14.14
CA ILE A 296 0.29 -32.95 -13.49
C ILE A 296 1.72 -32.94 -12.95
N ARG A 297 2.70 -32.46 -13.73
CA ARG A 297 4.09 -32.37 -13.29
C ARG A 297 4.25 -31.48 -12.04
N LEU A 298 3.63 -30.31 -12.03
CA LEU A 298 3.66 -29.41 -10.87
C LEU A 298 2.94 -30.02 -9.66
N PHE A 299 1.80 -30.67 -9.87
CA PHE A 299 1.04 -31.33 -8.81
C PHE A 299 1.84 -32.46 -8.14
N LEU A 300 2.42 -33.36 -8.92
CA LEU A 300 3.20 -34.50 -8.40
C LEU A 300 4.57 -34.08 -7.85
N GLY A 301 5.20 -33.05 -8.44
CA GLY A 301 6.50 -32.55 -8.00
C GLY A 301 6.48 -31.73 -6.71
N HIS A 302 5.30 -31.27 -6.26
CA HIS A 302 5.19 -30.38 -5.12
C HIS A 302 4.12 -30.82 -4.11
N PRO A 303 4.49 -31.63 -3.09
CA PRO A 303 3.54 -32.17 -2.10
C PRO A 303 2.68 -31.13 -1.37
N PHE A 304 3.16 -29.88 -1.27
CA PHE A 304 2.37 -28.81 -0.65
C PHE A 304 1.13 -28.43 -1.48
N ILE A 305 1.18 -28.53 -2.82
CA ILE A 305 0.02 -28.32 -3.71
C ILE A 305 -1.03 -29.40 -3.40
N VAL A 306 -0.59 -30.66 -3.31
CA VAL A 306 -1.47 -31.79 -2.96
C VAL A 306 -2.16 -31.54 -1.63
N ARG A 307 -1.42 -31.16 -0.58
CA ARG A 307 -1.97 -30.86 0.76
C ARG A 307 -2.98 -29.71 0.73
N GLN A 308 -2.72 -28.66 -0.03
CA GLN A 308 -3.60 -27.49 -0.13
C GLN A 308 -4.93 -27.84 -0.81
N TYR A 309 -4.91 -28.64 -1.87
CA TYR A 309 -6.12 -29.05 -2.58
C TYR A 309 -6.87 -30.17 -1.85
N ALA A 310 -6.19 -31.13 -1.22
CA ALA A 310 -6.81 -32.13 -0.37
C ALA A 310 -7.57 -31.48 0.80
N GLY A 311 -6.96 -30.48 1.46
CA GLY A 311 -7.62 -29.70 2.51
C GLY A 311 -8.84 -28.91 2.03
N HIS A 312 -8.87 -28.47 0.77
CA HIS A 312 -10.03 -27.81 0.16
C HIS A 312 -11.16 -28.81 -0.15
N ALA A 313 -10.82 -29.96 -0.68
CA ALA A 313 -11.78 -31.06 -0.93
C ALA A 313 -12.41 -31.55 0.37
N ILE A 314 -11.61 -31.78 1.41
CA ILE A 314 -12.11 -32.19 2.74
C ILE A 314 -13.04 -31.13 3.34
N ARG A 315 -12.71 -29.81 3.27
CA ARG A 315 -13.58 -28.74 3.76
C ARG A 315 -14.88 -28.62 2.97
N LYS A 316 -14.84 -28.88 1.65
CA LYS A 316 -16.05 -28.86 0.80
C LYS A 316 -16.98 -30.03 1.14
N VAL A 317 -16.43 -31.22 1.36
CA VAL A 317 -17.19 -32.41 1.79
C VAL A 317 -17.76 -32.20 3.19
N ALA A 318 -17.00 -31.68 4.14
CA ALA A 318 -17.47 -31.40 5.49
C ALA A 318 -18.61 -30.34 5.56
N ARG A 319 -18.69 -29.43 4.57
CA ARG A 319 -19.82 -28.49 4.44
C ARG A 319 -21.07 -29.09 3.80
N LEU A 320 -20.92 -30.21 3.07
CA LEU A 320 -22.06 -30.92 2.47
C LEU A 320 -22.70 -31.92 3.44
N ILE A 321 -21.99 -32.26 4.53
CA ILE A 321 -22.45 -33.21 5.57
C ILE A 321 -23.06 -32.47 6.78
N ARG A 322 -22.92 -31.14 6.84
CA ARG A 322 -23.62 -30.26 7.79
C ARG A 322 -24.83 -29.59 7.12
#